data_6a6c529568ebb36d76916195ec834512
#
_entry.id   6a6c529568ebb36d76916195ec834512
#
_cell.length_a   1.000
_cell.length_b   1.000
_cell.length_c   1.000
_cell.angle_alpha   90.00
_cell.angle_beta   90.00
_cell.angle_gamma   90.00
#
_symmetry.space_group_name_H-M   'P 1'
#
loop_
_entity.id
_entity.type
_entity.pdbx_description
1 polymer ?
#
loop_
_entity_poly.entity_id
_entity_poly.type
_entity_poly.pdbx_seq_one_letter_code
_entity_poly.pdbx_strand_id
1 'polypeptide(L)'
;HQKRVPHGAPPWLETVRVTFPRYHRHADELCVTEIGSVIWAVQMSTVEFHPWNSRRPDVERPDEWRIDLDPGDVEFGPVAANHDGAVGFPKTSGGHGLHVYVRIRPDHGFGDVRRAALAFAREVERRAPQDVTTTWWRKDRDPAKLFVDYNQNARDHTLAAAYSIRGTPRATVSAPLTWEEIPDCE
;
A
#
# COMPACT_ATOMS: atom_id res chain seq x y z
N HIS A 1 -8.22 -11.85 -8.99
CA HIS A 1 -7.29 -11.81 -7.85
C HIS A 1 -7.09 -13.22 -7.30
N GLN A 2 -5.86 -13.71 -7.40
CA GLN A 2 -5.46 -14.95 -6.77
C GLN A 2 -4.91 -14.63 -5.39
N LYS A 3 -5.58 -15.11 -4.33
CA LYS A 3 -5.20 -14.86 -2.93
C LYS A 3 -4.59 -16.07 -2.24
N ARG A 4 -4.22 -17.07 -3.00
CA ARG A 4 -3.56 -18.27 -2.47
C ARG A 4 -2.73 -18.93 -3.57
N VAL A 5 -1.66 -19.57 -3.16
CA VAL A 5 -0.89 -20.42 -4.06
C VAL A 5 -1.77 -21.60 -4.51
N PRO A 6 -1.88 -21.87 -5.82
CA PRO A 6 -2.73 -22.96 -6.31
C PRO A 6 -2.22 -24.34 -5.88
N HIS A 7 -3.14 -25.29 -5.84
CA HIS A 7 -2.77 -26.69 -5.63
C HIS A 7 -1.88 -27.18 -6.77
N GLY A 8 -0.81 -27.87 -6.44
CA GLY A 8 0.17 -28.35 -7.43
C GLY A 8 1.27 -27.34 -7.76
N ALA A 9 1.37 -26.26 -7.01
CA ALA A 9 2.53 -25.36 -7.10
C ALA A 9 3.83 -26.09 -6.78
N PRO A 10 4.97 -25.67 -7.36
CA PRO A 10 6.26 -26.27 -7.11
C PRO A 10 6.60 -26.32 -5.61
N PRO A 11 7.19 -27.42 -5.10
CA PRO A 11 7.45 -27.56 -3.66
C PRO A 11 8.52 -26.62 -3.11
N TRP A 12 9.29 -25.98 -3.98
CA TRP A 12 10.29 -24.97 -3.59
C TRP A 12 9.70 -23.59 -3.34
N LEU A 13 8.44 -23.34 -3.74
CA LEU A 13 7.78 -22.08 -3.44
C LEU A 13 7.48 -21.96 -1.95
N GLU A 14 7.99 -20.90 -1.35
CA GLU A 14 7.68 -20.62 0.02
C GLU A 14 6.31 -19.96 0.16
N THR A 15 5.60 -20.36 1.18
CA THR A 15 4.29 -19.81 1.50
C THR A 15 4.22 -19.39 2.97
N VAL A 16 3.26 -18.53 3.27
CA VAL A 16 2.91 -18.17 4.63
C VAL A 16 1.39 -18.28 4.79
N ARG A 17 0.98 -18.90 5.90
CA ARG A 17 -0.45 -19.01 6.22
C ARG A 17 -0.97 -17.72 6.79
N VAL A 18 -1.93 -17.13 6.09
CA VAL A 18 -2.64 -15.93 6.52
C VAL A 18 -4.07 -16.30 6.89
N THR A 19 -4.52 -15.80 8.02
CA THR A 19 -5.90 -15.99 8.49
C THR A 19 -6.72 -14.75 8.20
N PHE A 20 -7.92 -14.95 7.68
CA PHE A 20 -8.92 -13.92 7.42
C PHE A 20 -10.10 -14.08 8.40
N PRO A 21 -10.03 -13.48 9.61
CA PRO A 21 -11.00 -13.69 10.66
C PRO A 21 -12.42 -13.34 10.24
N ARG A 22 -12.59 -12.24 9.50
CA ARG A 22 -13.89 -11.79 8.99
C ARG A 22 -14.59 -12.82 8.12
N TYR A 23 -13.82 -13.67 7.42
CA TYR A 23 -14.34 -14.66 6.47
C TYR A 23 -14.23 -16.08 6.98
N HIS A 24 -13.77 -16.27 8.24
CA HIS A 24 -13.54 -17.58 8.86
C HIS A 24 -12.74 -18.53 7.98
N ARG A 25 -11.71 -18.02 7.31
CA ARG A 25 -10.87 -18.80 6.39
C ARG A 25 -9.39 -18.45 6.56
N HIS A 26 -8.55 -19.31 6.02
CA HIS A 26 -7.12 -19.09 5.86
C HIS A 26 -6.72 -19.31 4.39
N ALA A 27 -5.58 -18.78 4.00
CA ALA A 27 -4.93 -19.04 2.73
C ALA A 27 -3.43 -19.17 2.93
N ASP A 28 -2.81 -20.04 2.14
CA ASP A 28 -1.37 -20.10 2.03
C ASP A 28 -0.98 -19.16 0.88
N GLU A 29 -0.47 -17.99 1.24
CA GLU A 29 -0.08 -16.95 0.30
C GLU A 29 1.39 -17.04 -0.05
N LEU A 30 1.75 -16.63 -1.26
CA LEU A 30 3.12 -16.65 -1.74
C LEU A 30 4.01 -15.76 -0.88
N CYS A 31 5.09 -16.33 -0.38
CA CYS A 31 6.14 -15.58 0.29
C CYS A 31 7.33 -15.45 -0.67
N VAL A 32 7.51 -14.27 -1.23
CA VAL A 32 8.57 -14.00 -2.20
C VAL A 32 9.90 -13.87 -1.47
N THR A 33 10.74 -14.88 -1.56
CA THR A 33 12.08 -14.93 -0.94
C THR A 33 13.19 -14.88 -1.99
N GLU A 34 12.86 -15.16 -3.25
CA GLU A 34 13.80 -15.18 -4.36
C GLU A 34 13.13 -14.80 -5.68
N ILE A 35 13.93 -14.42 -6.67
CA ILE A 35 13.43 -14.02 -7.99
C ILE A 35 12.66 -15.12 -8.71
N GLY A 36 12.98 -16.39 -8.44
CA GLY A 36 12.26 -17.55 -8.98
C GLY A 36 10.77 -17.53 -8.65
N SER A 37 10.41 -17.08 -7.45
CA SER A 37 9.01 -16.93 -7.01
C SER A 37 8.26 -15.90 -7.86
N VAL A 38 8.91 -14.79 -8.20
CA VAL A 38 8.34 -13.76 -9.07
C VAL A 38 8.18 -14.29 -10.50
N ILE A 39 9.20 -14.94 -11.05
CA ILE A 39 9.18 -15.53 -12.41
C ILE A 39 8.06 -16.56 -12.52
N TRP A 40 7.92 -17.43 -11.51
CA TRP A 40 6.83 -18.39 -11.48
C TRP A 40 5.46 -17.71 -11.47
N ALA A 41 5.27 -16.69 -10.62
CA ALA A 41 4.01 -15.96 -10.57
C ALA A 41 3.67 -15.26 -11.90
N VAL A 42 4.67 -14.66 -12.55
CA VAL A 42 4.50 -14.05 -13.89
C VAL A 42 4.11 -15.10 -14.92
N GLN A 43 4.72 -16.28 -14.90
CA GLN A 43 4.35 -17.41 -15.77
C GLN A 43 2.90 -17.88 -15.51
N MET A 44 2.42 -17.73 -14.28
CA MET A 44 1.01 -17.95 -13.93
C MET A 44 0.11 -16.74 -14.22
N SER A 45 0.56 -15.84 -15.12
CA SER A 45 -0.15 -14.63 -15.57
C SER A 45 -0.38 -13.57 -14.49
N THR A 46 0.45 -13.54 -13.45
CA THR A 46 0.43 -12.45 -12.48
C THR A 46 1.11 -11.23 -13.07
N VAL A 47 0.40 -10.12 -13.15
CA VAL A 47 0.93 -8.82 -13.60
C VAL A 47 1.01 -7.81 -12.46
N GLU A 48 0.10 -7.90 -11.48
CA GLU A 48 0.08 -7.05 -10.30
C GLU A 48 0.44 -7.83 -9.04
N PHE A 49 1.39 -7.33 -8.27
CA PHE A 49 1.76 -7.86 -6.96
C PHE A 49 1.29 -6.90 -5.87
N HIS A 50 0.58 -7.44 -4.91
CA HIS A 50 0.00 -6.69 -3.80
C HIS A 50 0.43 -7.29 -2.46
N PRO A 51 1.62 -6.94 -1.95
CA PRO A 51 2.12 -7.50 -0.71
C PRO A 51 1.36 -6.96 0.50
N TRP A 52 1.30 -7.79 1.54
CA TRP A 52 0.92 -7.36 2.87
C TRP A 52 1.99 -6.41 3.44
N ASN A 53 1.59 -5.62 4.43
CA ASN A 53 2.49 -4.75 5.18
C ASN A 53 3.09 -5.43 6.43
N SER A 54 3.24 -6.74 6.38
CA SER A 54 3.86 -7.57 7.43
C SER A 54 4.72 -8.66 6.80
N ARG A 55 5.59 -9.27 7.58
CA ARG A 55 6.53 -10.31 7.14
C ARG A 55 6.46 -11.54 8.01
N ARG A 56 6.97 -12.66 7.48
CA ARG A 56 7.30 -13.80 8.33
C ARG A 56 8.39 -13.40 9.36
N PRO A 57 8.37 -13.97 10.56
CA PRO A 57 7.46 -15.03 11.01
C PRO A 57 6.12 -14.52 11.57
N ASP A 58 5.91 -13.23 11.73
CA ASP A 58 4.70 -12.67 12.36
C ASP A 58 3.90 -11.81 11.37
N VAL A 59 2.91 -12.44 10.72
CA VAL A 59 2.02 -11.76 9.77
C VAL A 59 0.92 -10.94 10.44
N GLU A 60 0.80 -10.99 11.76
CA GLU A 60 -0.21 -10.24 12.51
C GLU A 60 0.28 -8.84 12.92
N ARG A 61 1.57 -8.58 12.76
CA ARG A 61 2.20 -7.32 13.13
C ARG A 61 2.82 -6.63 11.91
N PRO A 62 2.26 -5.51 11.47
CA PRO A 62 2.84 -4.72 10.39
C PRO A 62 4.25 -4.23 10.73
N ASP A 63 5.13 -4.27 9.74
CA ASP A 63 6.47 -3.68 9.78
C ASP A 63 6.61 -2.47 8.83
N GLU A 64 5.50 -2.13 8.18
CA GLU A 64 5.35 -0.95 7.33
C GLU A 64 4.07 -0.20 7.67
N TRP A 65 4.19 1.10 7.73
CA TRP A 65 3.07 2.02 7.72
C TRP A 65 2.92 2.58 6.31
N ARG A 66 1.71 2.55 5.78
CA ARG A 66 1.39 2.92 4.41
C ARG A 66 0.47 4.12 4.38
N ILE A 67 0.88 5.14 3.64
CA ILE A 67 0.09 6.32 3.37
C ILE A 67 -0.25 6.28 1.89
N ASP A 68 -1.54 6.24 1.59
CA ASP A 68 -2.05 6.26 0.22
C ASP A 68 -2.70 7.62 -0.03
N LEU A 69 -2.18 8.32 -1.02
CA LEU A 69 -2.57 9.67 -1.38
C LEU A 69 -3.30 9.63 -2.72
N ASP A 70 -4.60 9.82 -2.67
CA ASP A 70 -5.45 9.91 -3.86
C ASP A 70 -5.71 11.38 -4.17
N PRO A 71 -5.07 11.95 -5.21
CA PRO A 71 -5.36 13.30 -5.65
C PRO A 71 -6.72 13.29 -6.35
N GLY A 72 -7.68 14.01 -5.93
CA GLY A 72 -8.92 14.21 -6.69
C GLY A 72 -8.59 14.81 -8.08
N ASP A 73 -9.00 16.03 -8.32
CA ASP A 73 -8.67 16.80 -9.52
C ASP A 73 -7.46 17.75 -9.28
N VAL A 74 -6.63 17.48 -8.26
CA VAL A 74 -5.49 18.33 -7.85
C VAL A 74 -4.15 17.67 -8.16
N GLU A 75 -3.17 18.49 -8.51
CA GLU A 75 -1.78 18.08 -8.64
C GLU A 75 -1.15 17.86 -7.25
N PHE A 76 -0.11 17.00 -7.19
CA PHE A 76 0.67 16.79 -5.98
C PHE A 76 1.49 18.03 -5.66
N GLY A 77 0.89 18.98 -4.96
CA GLY A 77 1.61 20.10 -4.36
C GLY A 77 2.44 19.67 -3.15
N PRO A 78 3.02 20.58 -2.40
CA PRO A 78 4.06 20.34 -1.38
C PRO A 78 3.61 19.61 -0.11
N VAL A 79 2.75 18.60 -0.22
CA VAL A 79 2.34 17.74 0.92
C VAL A 79 3.51 16.89 1.44
N ALA A 80 4.61 16.85 0.69
CA ALA A 80 5.72 15.95 0.91
C ALA A 80 6.71 16.34 2.03
N ALA A 81 6.62 17.50 2.64
CA ALA A 81 7.82 18.12 3.21
C ALA A 81 7.98 18.04 4.74
N ASN A 82 7.07 17.49 5.52
CA ASN A 82 7.23 17.53 6.98
C ASN A 82 6.84 16.24 7.68
N HIS A 83 7.86 15.42 7.95
CA HIS A 83 7.73 14.34 8.92
C HIS A 83 8.88 14.43 9.94
N ASP A 84 8.52 14.79 11.15
CA ASP A 84 9.43 14.78 12.29
C ASP A 84 9.92 13.35 12.59
N GLY A 85 11.11 13.00 12.12
CA GLY A 85 11.84 11.80 12.52
C GLY A 85 11.47 10.47 11.83
N ALA A 86 10.50 10.41 10.93
CA ALA A 86 10.24 9.20 10.14
C ALA A 86 10.76 9.33 8.71
N VAL A 87 11.45 8.30 8.22
CA VAL A 87 11.90 8.27 6.82
C VAL A 87 10.82 7.65 5.96
N GLY A 88 10.25 8.45 5.06
CA GLY A 88 9.25 8.03 4.09
C GLY A 88 9.88 7.69 2.74
N PHE A 89 9.38 6.64 2.10
CA PHE A 89 9.80 6.17 0.79
C PHE A 89 8.62 6.32 -0.18
N PRO A 90 8.61 7.39 -1.00
CA PRO A 90 7.53 7.63 -1.93
C PRO A 90 7.65 6.75 -3.17
N LYS A 91 6.50 6.47 -3.78
CA LYS A 91 6.39 5.83 -5.10
C LYS A 91 5.07 6.19 -5.75
N THR A 92 4.99 6.13 -7.08
CA THR A 92 3.70 6.23 -7.77
C THR A 92 2.79 5.04 -7.44
N SER A 93 1.50 5.24 -7.45
CA SER A 93 0.55 4.11 -7.37
C SER A 93 0.52 3.29 -8.65
N GLY A 94 1.06 3.82 -9.75
CA GLY A 94 0.87 3.33 -11.11
C GLY A 94 -0.53 3.64 -11.66
N GLY A 95 -1.31 4.44 -10.94
CA GLY A 95 -2.56 5.09 -11.34
C GLY A 95 -2.37 6.60 -11.28
N HIS A 96 -3.24 7.28 -10.55
CA HIS A 96 -3.19 8.73 -10.34
C HIS A 96 -2.70 9.13 -8.94
N GLY A 97 -2.38 8.17 -8.08
CA GLY A 97 -2.04 8.39 -6.68
C GLY A 97 -0.56 8.21 -6.37
N LEU A 98 -0.20 8.56 -5.14
CA LEU A 98 1.11 8.40 -4.57
C LEU A 98 1.03 7.54 -3.30
N HIS A 99 1.95 6.61 -3.13
CA HIS A 99 2.08 5.84 -1.91
C HIS A 99 3.36 6.25 -1.18
N VAL A 100 3.29 6.44 0.12
CA VAL A 100 4.47 6.64 0.96
C VAL A 100 4.56 5.49 1.95
N TYR A 101 5.71 4.81 1.96
CA TYR A 101 5.99 3.72 2.90
C TYR A 101 6.92 4.21 3.99
N VAL A 102 6.57 3.92 5.23
CA VAL A 102 7.40 4.21 6.39
C VAL A 102 7.68 2.90 7.12
N ARG A 103 8.95 2.63 7.39
CA ARG A 103 9.35 1.44 8.17
C ARG A 103 9.01 1.67 9.63
N ILE A 104 8.34 0.69 10.23
CA ILE A 104 8.02 0.68 11.65
C ILE A 104 8.50 -0.63 12.29
N ARG A 105 8.68 -0.62 13.60
CA ARG A 105 8.91 -1.87 14.34
C ARG A 105 7.61 -2.64 14.45
N PRO A 106 7.62 -3.98 14.28
CA PRO A 106 6.43 -4.81 14.35
C PRO A 106 5.99 -5.07 15.80
N ASP A 107 5.87 -4.01 16.59
CA ASP A 107 5.52 -4.08 18.01
C ASP A 107 3.98 -4.00 18.22
N HIS A 108 3.26 -3.59 17.17
CA HIS A 108 1.83 -3.29 17.23
C HIS A 108 1.03 -4.07 16.18
N GLY A 109 -0.21 -4.38 16.50
CA GLY A 109 -1.12 -5.02 15.55
C GLY A 109 -1.75 -4.04 14.55
N PHE A 110 -2.41 -4.58 13.52
CA PHE A 110 -3.09 -3.79 12.47
C PHE A 110 -4.04 -2.73 13.00
N GLY A 111 -4.78 -3.02 14.07
CA GLY A 111 -5.71 -2.07 14.68
C GLY A 111 -5.02 -0.83 15.21
N ASP A 112 -3.86 -0.99 15.84
CA ASP A 112 -3.07 0.11 16.40
C ASP A 112 -2.44 0.95 15.30
N VAL A 113 -1.81 0.28 14.32
CA VAL A 113 -1.18 0.96 13.19
C VAL A 113 -2.21 1.75 12.38
N ARG A 114 -3.41 1.19 12.13
CA ARG A 114 -4.50 1.89 11.47
C ARG A 114 -4.99 3.11 12.28
N ARG A 115 -5.08 3.00 13.61
CA ARG A 115 -5.46 4.16 14.46
C ARG A 115 -4.42 5.27 14.39
N ALA A 116 -3.15 4.91 14.41
CA ALA A 116 -2.06 5.87 14.24
C ALA A 116 -2.13 6.55 12.86
N ALA A 117 -2.38 5.77 11.79
CA ALA A 117 -2.56 6.29 10.44
C ALA A 117 -3.74 7.29 10.35
N LEU A 118 -4.87 6.99 11.00
CA LEU A 118 -6.01 7.92 11.05
C LEU A 118 -5.65 9.20 11.83
N ALA A 119 -4.95 9.09 12.94
CA ALA A 119 -4.53 10.26 13.72
C ALA A 119 -3.60 11.17 12.91
N PHE A 120 -2.64 10.56 12.20
CA PHE A 120 -1.77 11.27 11.28
C PHE A 120 -2.55 11.95 10.14
N ALA A 121 -3.42 11.22 9.45
CA ALA A 121 -4.21 11.77 8.35
C ALA A 121 -5.04 12.99 8.81
N ARG A 122 -5.64 12.92 10.00
CA ARG A 122 -6.37 14.05 10.59
C ARG A 122 -5.48 15.23 10.95
N GLU A 123 -4.25 14.97 11.38
CA GLU A 123 -3.29 16.05 11.66
C GLU A 123 -2.83 16.72 10.36
N VAL A 124 -2.64 15.96 9.29
CA VAL A 124 -2.36 16.51 7.95
C VAL A 124 -3.54 17.38 7.46
N GLU A 125 -4.76 16.87 7.56
CA GLU A 125 -5.98 17.64 7.22
C GLU A 125 -6.11 18.92 8.06
N ARG A 126 -5.79 18.86 9.36
CA ARG A 126 -5.81 20.04 10.23
C ARG A 126 -4.77 21.11 9.83
N ARG A 127 -3.62 20.68 9.31
CA ARG A 127 -2.56 21.61 8.83
C ARG A 127 -2.86 22.18 7.45
N ALA A 128 -3.54 21.45 6.59
CA ALA A 128 -3.87 21.85 5.23
C ALA A 128 -5.36 21.59 4.93
N PRO A 129 -6.29 22.25 5.64
CA PRO A 129 -7.73 21.94 5.56
C PRO A 129 -8.37 22.32 4.22
N GLN A 130 -7.71 23.15 3.41
CA GLN A 130 -8.19 23.51 2.09
C GLN A 130 -7.77 22.49 1.02
N ASP A 131 -6.66 21.79 1.24
CA ASP A 131 -6.02 20.93 0.25
C ASP A 131 -6.22 19.44 0.51
N VAL A 132 -6.53 19.06 1.76
CA VAL A 132 -6.54 17.65 2.20
C VAL A 132 -7.87 17.30 2.83
N THR A 133 -8.28 16.03 2.65
CA THR A 133 -9.46 15.46 3.31
C THR A 133 -9.21 14.05 3.81
N THR A 134 -9.84 13.71 4.93
CA THR A 134 -9.93 12.34 5.47
C THR A 134 -11.33 11.75 5.34
N THR A 135 -12.24 12.41 4.63
CA THR A 135 -13.62 11.99 4.40
C THR A 135 -13.65 10.63 3.70
N TRP A 136 -14.19 9.61 4.40
CA TRP A 136 -14.16 8.24 3.90
C TRP A 136 -15.00 8.02 2.65
N TRP A 137 -16.22 8.54 2.63
CA TRP A 137 -17.12 8.29 1.52
C TRP A 137 -16.83 9.17 0.33
N ARG A 138 -16.44 8.55 -0.79
CA ARG A 138 -16.08 9.26 -2.03
C ARG A 138 -17.15 10.26 -2.49
N LYS A 139 -18.43 9.93 -2.31
CA LYS A 139 -19.55 10.81 -2.68
C LYS A 139 -19.61 12.11 -1.86
N ASP A 140 -19.00 12.10 -0.68
CA ASP A 140 -19.01 13.22 0.26
C ASP A 140 -17.68 13.98 0.26
N ARG A 141 -16.70 13.53 -0.58
CA ARG A 141 -15.40 14.20 -0.74
C ARG A 141 -15.51 15.38 -1.68
N ASP A 142 -14.80 16.44 -1.32
CA ASP A 142 -14.49 17.52 -2.24
C ASP A 142 -13.47 17.01 -3.28
N PRO A 143 -13.79 17.02 -4.58
CA PRO A 143 -12.86 16.54 -5.61
C PRO A 143 -11.61 17.41 -5.75
N ALA A 144 -11.67 18.66 -5.28
CA ALA A 144 -10.53 19.58 -5.23
C ALA A 144 -9.55 19.29 -4.08
N LYS A 145 -9.74 18.22 -3.31
CA LYS A 145 -8.88 17.88 -2.17
C LYS A 145 -8.21 16.53 -2.35
N LEU A 146 -6.97 16.48 -1.90
CA LEU A 146 -6.22 15.23 -1.76
C LEU A 146 -6.82 14.37 -0.64
N PHE A 147 -7.18 13.14 -0.95
CA PHE A 147 -7.62 12.19 0.06
C PHE A 147 -6.44 11.39 0.63
N VAL A 148 -6.29 11.42 1.95
CA VAL A 148 -5.32 10.59 2.67
C VAL A 148 -6.01 9.32 3.13
N ASP A 149 -5.79 8.21 2.40
CA ASP A 149 -6.35 6.91 2.77
C ASP A 149 -5.54 6.22 3.85
N TYR A 150 -5.96 6.42 5.08
CA TYR A 150 -5.41 5.75 6.27
C TYR A 150 -5.82 4.28 6.36
N ASN A 151 -6.82 3.86 5.61
CA ASN A 151 -7.42 2.54 5.75
C ASN A 151 -6.60 1.44 5.08
N GLN A 152 -5.61 1.81 4.26
CA GLN A 152 -4.62 0.88 3.71
C GLN A 152 -3.77 0.19 4.79
N ASN A 153 -3.84 0.67 6.02
CA ASN A 153 -3.22 0.02 7.18
C ASN A 153 -4.18 -0.94 7.91
N ALA A 154 -5.40 -1.11 7.42
CA ALA A 154 -6.28 -2.14 7.94
C ALA A 154 -5.79 -3.53 7.52
N ARG A 155 -6.05 -4.53 8.38
CA ARG A 155 -5.84 -5.93 8.00
C ARG A 155 -6.60 -6.23 6.70
N ASP A 156 -6.05 -7.06 5.87
CA ASP A 156 -6.62 -7.49 4.58
C ASP A 156 -6.57 -6.42 3.46
N HIS A 157 -5.97 -5.25 3.70
CA HIS A 157 -5.68 -4.25 2.69
C HIS A 157 -4.25 -4.37 2.18
N THR A 158 -4.09 -4.16 0.88
CA THR A 158 -2.80 -4.27 0.19
C THR A 158 -2.66 -3.16 -0.84
N LEU A 159 -1.44 -2.72 -1.07
CA LEU A 159 -1.10 -1.77 -2.14
C LEU A 159 -0.22 -2.44 -3.19
N ALA A 160 -0.26 -1.94 -4.43
CA ALA A 160 0.61 -2.43 -5.48
C ALA A 160 2.09 -2.28 -5.08
N ALA A 161 2.87 -3.34 -5.25
CA ALA A 161 4.30 -3.32 -5.01
C ALA A 161 5.02 -2.34 -5.93
N ALA A 162 6.20 -1.87 -5.51
CA ALA A 162 7.11 -1.20 -6.43
C ALA A 162 7.43 -2.11 -7.63
N TYR A 163 7.52 -1.50 -8.80
CA TYR A 163 7.74 -2.16 -10.10
C TYR A 163 6.60 -3.09 -10.56
N SER A 164 5.47 -3.10 -9.86
CA SER A 164 4.29 -3.83 -10.29
C SER A 164 3.61 -3.11 -11.46
N ILE A 165 3.31 -3.87 -12.51
CA ILE A 165 2.55 -3.37 -13.65
C ILE A 165 1.08 -3.33 -13.26
N ARG A 166 0.39 -2.23 -13.60
CA ARG A 166 -1.06 -2.13 -13.37
C ARG A 166 -1.83 -2.81 -14.49
N GLY A 167 -2.83 -3.60 -14.14
CA GLY A 167 -3.73 -4.28 -15.09
C GLY A 167 -4.70 -3.32 -15.78
N THR A 168 -4.21 -2.21 -16.29
CA THR A 168 -4.95 -1.20 -17.04
C THR A 168 -4.51 -1.20 -18.51
N PRO A 169 -5.30 -0.65 -19.44
CA PRO A 169 -4.90 -0.58 -20.86
C PRO A 169 -3.57 0.15 -21.10
N ARG A 170 -3.21 1.07 -20.22
CA ARG A 170 -1.93 1.82 -20.29
C ARG A 170 -0.74 1.04 -19.76
N ALA A 171 -0.97 -0.06 -19.03
CA ALA A 171 0.07 -0.89 -18.40
C ALA A 171 1.13 -0.06 -17.64
N THR A 172 0.69 0.95 -16.91
CA THR A 172 1.55 1.82 -16.10
C THR A 172 2.24 1.04 -15.00
N VAL A 173 3.34 1.54 -14.50
CA VAL A 173 4.15 0.89 -13.44
C VAL A 173 4.13 1.73 -12.17
N SER A 174 4.04 1.05 -11.04
CA SER A 174 4.26 1.68 -9.74
C SER A 174 5.76 1.85 -9.52
N ALA A 175 6.29 3.06 -9.68
CA ALA A 175 7.71 3.36 -9.63
C ALA A 175 8.13 4.07 -8.33
N PRO A 176 9.21 3.63 -7.65
CA PRO A 176 9.81 4.42 -6.59
C PRO A 176 10.24 5.79 -7.08
N LEU A 177 10.18 6.76 -6.20
CA LEU A 177 10.53 8.16 -6.45
C LEU A 177 11.44 8.67 -5.34
N THR A 178 12.22 9.68 -5.65
CA THR A 178 12.75 10.59 -4.64
C THR A 178 11.70 11.66 -4.30
N TRP A 179 11.90 12.38 -3.21
CA TRP A 179 10.97 13.46 -2.83
C TRP A 179 11.02 14.63 -3.82
N GLU A 180 12.17 14.85 -4.45
CA GLU A 180 12.41 15.88 -5.44
C GLU A 180 11.68 15.60 -6.77
N GLU A 181 11.43 14.33 -7.10
CA GLU A 181 10.74 13.93 -8.33
C GLU A 181 9.21 14.04 -8.23
N ILE A 182 8.66 14.18 -7.03
CA ILE A 182 7.20 14.20 -6.84
C ILE A 182 6.51 15.32 -7.62
N PRO A 183 7.01 16.57 -7.66
CA PRO A 183 6.35 17.65 -8.39
C PRO A 183 6.24 17.42 -9.90
N ASP A 184 7.14 16.60 -10.46
CA ASP A 184 7.21 16.32 -11.90
C ASP A 184 6.52 14.98 -12.27
N CYS A 185 5.82 14.37 -11.30
CA CYS A 185 5.22 13.06 -11.43
C CYS A 185 3.79 13.19 -11.99
N GLU A 186 3.56 12.77 -13.24
CA GLU A 186 2.23 12.69 -13.89
C GLU A 186 1.57 11.30 -13.68
#